data_1fc5b4440be85c7829885e4099250a89
#
_entry.id   1fc5b4440be85c7829885e4099250a89
#
_cell.length_a   1.000
_cell.length_b   1.000
_cell.length_c   1.000
_cell.angle_alpha   90.00
_cell.angle_beta   90.00
_cell.angle_gamma   90.00
#
_symmetry.space_group_name_H-M   'P 1'
#
loop_
_entity.id
_entity.type
_entity.pdbx_description
1 polymer ?
#
loop_
_entity_poly.entity_id
_entity_poly.type
_entity_poly.pdbx_seq_one_letter_code
_entity_poly.pdbx_strand_id
1 'polypeptide(L)'
;MAEINHLIPHFLHFEAGVPVDDLTRPLEEQFATARRRGWSDDPDDPGGKTMIGVTLDTYRTYCRRKGYPVPTPQRLRDMTFATWRDILKTLYWDRMGADGIHSQGIANICVDWLWASGPGMTKRIQRILGVKADGIVGPKTLAAINAADPTDLFTRLYNARVSYYKGCKAWWKYSKGWMRRLDAIKPDGSFTIYGERIVPRTQ
;
A
#
# COMPACT_ATOMS: atom_id res chain seq x y z
N MET A 1 2.68 1.71 -18.07
CA MET A 1 3.43 1.57 -16.81
C MET A 1 2.49 1.87 -15.67
N ALA A 2 2.74 1.31 -14.49
CA ALA A 2 1.84 1.51 -13.36
C ALA A 2 1.89 2.96 -12.84
N GLU A 3 0.76 3.41 -12.28
CA GLU A 3 0.56 4.76 -11.76
C GLU A 3 0.10 4.73 -10.31
N ILE A 4 0.77 5.49 -9.45
CA ILE A 4 0.51 5.53 -8.02
C ILE A 4 -0.93 5.97 -7.69
N ASN A 5 -1.48 6.89 -8.48
CA ASN A 5 -2.83 7.43 -8.25
C ASN A 5 -3.91 6.35 -8.33
N HIS A 6 -3.68 5.27 -9.11
CA HIS A 6 -4.60 4.13 -9.18
C HIS A 6 -4.68 3.33 -7.87
N LEU A 7 -3.63 3.34 -7.06
CA LEU A 7 -3.61 2.60 -5.78
C LEU A 7 -4.22 3.40 -4.61
N ILE A 8 -4.25 4.72 -4.70
CA ILE A 8 -4.68 5.62 -3.61
C ILE A 8 -6.10 5.34 -3.13
N PRO A 9 -7.14 5.17 -3.98
CA PRO A 9 -8.51 4.90 -3.51
C PRO A 9 -8.59 3.65 -2.61
N HIS A 10 -7.85 2.58 -2.96
CA HIS A 10 -7.76 1.37 -2.15
C HIS A 10 -7.21 1.66 -0.74
N PHE A 11 -6.13 2.43 -0.64
CA PHE A 11 -5.60 2.81 0.68
C PHE A 11 -6.58 3.65 1.47
N LEU A 12 -7.18 4.68 0.86
CA LEU A 12 -8.10 5.56 1.57
C LEU A 12 -9.33 4.82 2.09
N HIS A 13 -9.81 3.80 1.35
CA HIS A 13 -10.88 2.93 1.81
C HIS A 13 -10.45 2.07 3.00
N PHE A 14 -9.35 1.31 2.87
CA PHE A 14 -8.96 0.35 3.90
C PHE A 14 -8.29 0.96 5.14
N GLU A 15 -7.68 2.15 5.02
CA GLU A 15 -7.05 2.85 6.15
C GLU A 15 -7.98 3.82 6.87
N ALA A 16 -8.98 4.36 6.20
CA ALA A 16 -9.81 5.43 6.77
C ALA A 16 -11.32 5.27 6.49
N GLY A 17 -11.75 4.16 5.87
CA GLY A 17 -13.16 3.88 5.64
C GLY A 17 -13.84 4.86 4.69
N VAL A 18 -13.13 5.38 3.68
CA VAL A 18 -13.78 6.19 2.63
C VAL A 18 -14.86 5.34 1.95
N PRO A 19 -16.11 5.82 1.84
CA PRO A 19 -17.20 5.09 1.21
C PRO A 19 -16.89 4.72 -0.24
N VAL A 20 -17.40 3.58 -0.72
CA VAL A 20 -17.14 3.07 -2.07
C VAL A 20 -17.61 4.08 -3.13
N ASP A 21 -18.77 4.70 -2.93
CA ASP A 21 -19.33 5.74 -3.82
C ASP A 21 -18.40 6.96 -3.98
N ASP A 22 -17.58 7.24 -2.97
CA ASP A 22 -16.64 8.36 -3.00
C ASP A 22 -15.33 8.02 -3.72
N LEU A 23 -15.01 6.73 -3.96
CA LEU A 23 -13.73 6.30 -4.53
C LEU A 23 -13.52 6.65 -6.02
N THR A 24 -14.57 7.15 -6.68
CA THR A 24 -14.51 7.66 -8.06
C THR A 24 -14.40 9.18 -8.15
N ARG A 25 -14.46 9.88 -7.00
CA ARG A 25 -14.29 11.33 -6.92
C ARG A 25 -12.82 11.74 -7.06
N PRO A 26 -12.52 13.04 -7.22
CA PRO A 26 -11.14 13.54 -7.16
C PRO A 26 -10.42 13.09 -5.88
N LEU A 27 -9.12 12.77 -5.99
CA LEU A 27 -8.36 12.19 -4.87
C LEU A 27 -8.29 13.12 -3.65
N GLU A 28 -8.28 14.43 -3.86
CA GLU A 28 -8.33 15.43 -2.78
C GLU A 28 -9.62 15.34 -1.97
N GLU A 29 -10.76 15.10 -2.62
CA GLU A 29 -12.05 14.93 -1.95
C GLU A 29 -12.09 13.63 -1.17
N GLN A 30 -11.61 12.53 -1.77
CA GLN A 30 -11.45 11.25 -1.07
C GLN A 30 -10.57 11.41 0.18
N PHE A 31 -9.45 12.12 0.05
CA PHE A 31 -8.54 12.37 1.16
C PHE A 31 -9.17 13.27 2.23
N ALA A 32 -9.95 14.27 1.85
CA ALA A 32 -10.69 15.10 2.80
C ALA A 32 -11.69 14.27 3.62
N THR A 33 -12.35 13.28 3.01
CA THR A 33 -13.20 12.31 3.71
C THR A 33 -12.37 11.41 4.63
N ALA A 34 -11.23 10.88 4.16
CA ALA A 34 -10.31 10.07 4.94
C ALA A 34 -9.78 10.81 6.18
N ARG A 35 -9.45 12.09 6.07
CA ARG A 35 -8.94 12.91 7.20
C ARG A 35 -9.90 13.00 8.38
N ARG A 36 -11.19 13.00 8.14
CA ARG A 36 -12.20 13.05 9.21
C ARG A 36 -12.28 11.76 10.03
N ARG A 37 -11.77 10.65 9.51
CA ARG A 37 -11.93 9.30 10.07
C ARG A 37 -10.61 8.60 10.42
N GLY A 38 -9.52 8.99 9.77
CA GLY A 38 -8.27 8.23 9.74
C GLY A 38 -7.31 8.53 10.90
N TRP A 39 -7.69 9.33 11.91
CA TRP A 39 -6.87 9.54 13.10
C TRP A 39 -7.10 8.43 14.13
N SER A 40 -6.01 7.85 14.62
CA SER A 40 -5.99 6.94 15.75
C SER A 40 -4.90 7.36 16.74
N ASP A 41 -5.21 7.29 18.03
CA ASP A 41 -4.29 7.50 19.16
C ASP A 41 -4.61 6.47 20.25
N ASP A 42 -4.70 5.20 19.86
CA ASP A 42 -4.99 4.11 20.76
C ASP A 42 -3.70 3.74 21.53
N PRO A 43 -3.68 3.86 22.88
CA PRO A 43 -2.50 3.52 23.68
C PRO A 43 -2.17 2.02 23.64
N ASP A 44 -3.14 1.16 23.29
CA ASP A 44 -2.95 -0.28 23.18
C ASP A 44 -2.49 -0.71 21.77
N ASP A 45 -2.45 0.22 20.82
CA ASP A 45 -1.91 -0.03 19.47
C ASP A 45 -0.39 0.17 19.46
N PRO A 46 0.39 -0.89 19.21
CA PRO A 46 1.86 -0.77 19.05
C PRO A 46 2.31 0.23 17.99
N GLY A 47 1.44 0.54 17.01
CA GLY A 47 1.67 1.58 15.99
C GLY A 47 1.56 3.00 16.55
N GLY A 48 0.89 3.18 17.68
CA GLY A 48 0.67 4.47 18.34
C GLY A 48 -0.10 5.46 17.45
N LYS A 49 0.24 6.74 17.58
CA LYS A 49 -0.42 7.82 16.82
C LYS A 49 -0.30 7.59 15.32
N THR A 50 -1.45 7.50 14.66
CA THR A 50 -1.57 7.14 13.24
C THR A 50 -2.55 8.07 12.53
N MET A 51 -2.24 8.45 11.30
CA MET A 51 -3.12 9.21 10.41
C MET A 51 -3.19 8.52 9.05
N ILE A 52 -4.37 8.01 8.70
CA ILE A 52 -4.61 7.30 7.42
C ILE A 52 -3.50 6.28 7.14
N GLY A 53 -3.27 5.34 8.07
CA GLY A 53 -2.26 4.28 7.96
C GLY A 53 -0.80 4.73 8.13
N VAL A 54 -0.52 6.03 8.23
CA VAL A 54 0.83 6.55 8.48
C VAL A 54 1.03 6.73 9.98
N THR A 55 1.90 5.90 10.58
CA THR A 55 2.29 6.05 11.98
C THR A 55 3.25 7.23 12.17
N LEU A 56 3.36 7.75 13.40
CA LEU A 56 4.32 8.81 13.69
C LEU A 56 5.77 8.39 13.38
N ASP A 57 6.12 7.13 13.57
CA ASP A 57 7.46 6.62 13.25
C ASP A 57 7.71 6.50 11.73
N THR A 58 6.68 6.12 10.97
CA THR A 58 6.73 6.19 9.49
C THR A 58 6.97 7.62 9.03
N TYR A 59 6.26 8.59 9.62
CA TYR A 59 6.44 10.01 9.27
C TYR A 59 7.82 10.54 9.66
N ARG A 60 8.35 10.15 10.83
CA ARG A 60 9.72 10.46 11.24
C ARG A 60 10.76 9.91 10.25
N THR A 61 10.55 8.67 9.80
CA THR A 61 11.42 8.02 8.80
C THR A 61 11.40 8.78 7.47
N TYR A 62 10.23 9.18 7.00
CA TYR A 62 10.08 10.01 5.81
C TYR A 62 10.78 11.37 5.98
N CYS A 63 10.54 12.10 7.08
CA CYS A 63 11.16 13.40 7.33
C CYS A 63 12.70 13.31 7.36
N ARG A 64 13.24 12.27 8.02
CA ARG A 64 14.68 12.02 8.02
C ARG A 64 15.24 11.82 6.61
N ARG A 65 14.53 11.04 5.78
CA ARG A 65 14.94 10.77 4.41
C ARG A 65 14.94 12.01 3.52
N LYS A 66 13.99 12.93 3.77
CA LYS A 66 13.85 14.19 3.01
C LYS A 66 14.67 15.36 3.62
N GLY A 67 15.33 15.17 4.75
CA GLY A 67 16.02 16.27 5.45
C GLY A 67 15.06 17.26 6.11
N TYR A 68 13.83 16.86 6.42
CA TYR A 68 12.82 17.69 7.07
C TYR A 68 12.95 17.62 8.61
N PRO A 69 12.50 18.65 9.34
CA PRO A 69 12.42 18.61 10.80
C PRO A 69 11.59 17.43 11.31
N VAL A 70 11.95 16.92 12.50
CA VAL A 70 11.21 15.83 13.17
C VAL A 70 9.75 16.25 13.34
N PRO A 71 8.79 15.42 12.87
CA PRO A 71 7.38 15.78 12.95
C PRO A 71 6.83 15.60 14.36
N THR A 72 5.93 16.51 14.76
CA THR A 72 5.14 16.38 15.97
C THR A 72 3.88 15.55 15.70
N PRO A 73 3.19 15.02 16.74
CA PRO A 73 1.88 14.40 16.59
C PRO A 73 0.85 15.32 15.92
N GLN A 74 0.89 16.63 16.23
CA GLN A 74 -0.01 17.59 15.59
C GLN A 74 0.26 17.69 14.09
N ARG A 75 1.53 17.75 13.67
CA ARG A 75 1.90 17.77 12.26
C ARG A 75 1.49 16.48 11.52
N LEU A 76 1.50 15.32 12.21
CA LEU A 76 0.96 14.07 11.67
C LEU A 76 -0.55 14.19 11.44
N ARG A 77 -1.29 14.67 12.45
CA ARG A 77 -2.75 14.86 12.39
C ARG A 77 -3.18 15.84 11.30
N ASP A 78 -2.40 16.89 11.09
CA ASP A 78 -2.66 17.95 10.09
C ASP A 78 -2.08 17.64 8.70
N MET A 79 -1.65 16.37 8.48
CA MET A 79 -1.05 15.96 7.21
C MET A 79 -1.94 16.29 6.03
N THR A 80 -1.34 16.91 5.00
CA THR A 80 -2.01 17.22 3.74
C THR A 80 -2.01 15.99 2.81
N PHE A 81 -2.88 15.99 1.80
CA PHE A 81 -2.87 14.97 0.75
C PHE A 81 -1.50 14.87 0.07
N ALA A 82 -0.92 16.00 -0.31
CA ALA A 82 0.40 16.03 -0.94
C ALA A 82 1.48 15.37 -0.08
N THR A 83 1.50 15.63 1.23
CA THR A 83 2.45 15.01 2.16
C THR A 83 2.19 13.50 2.30
N TRP A 84 0.93 13.08 2.48
CA TRP A 84 0.55 11.68 2.60
C TRP A 84 0.93 10.89 1.33
N ARG A 85 0.61 11.45 0.16
CA ARG A 85 0.96 10.86 -1.14
C ARG A 85 2.48 10.76 -1.36
N ASP A 86 3.25 11.78 -0.94
CA ASP A 86 4.71 11.74 -1.06
C ASP A 86 5.34 10.72 -0.08
N ILE A 87 4.74 10.49 1.09
CA ILE A 87 5.14 9.41 2.00
C ILE A 87 4.91 8.04 1.32
N LEU A 88 3.71 7.81 0.77
CA LEU A 88 3.38 6.60 0.04
C LEU A 88 4.37 6.39 -1.13
N LYS A 89 4.62 7.44 -1.91
CA LYS A 89 5.56 7.38 -3.03
C LYS A 89 6.97 7.04 -2.54
N THR A 90 7.52 7.84 -1.65
CA THR A 90 8.94 7.77 -1.24
C THR A 90 9.28 6.49 -0.49
N LEU A 91 8.40 6.00 0.39
CA LEU A 91 8.73 4.88 1.27
C LEU A 91 8.29 3.51 0.74
N TYR A 92 7.32 3.47 -0.18
CA TYR A 92 6.71 2.22 -0.64
C TYR A 92 6.74 2.08 -2.16
N TRP A 93 6.20 3.05 -2.91
CA TRP A 93 6.12 3.01 -4.37
C TRP A 93 7.50 3.01 -5.02
N ASP A 94 8.34 3.99 -4.68
CA ASP A 94 9.72 4.10 -5.20
C ASP A 94 10.59 2.94 -4.72
N ARG A 95 10.34 2.46 -3.50
CA ARG A 95 11.03 1.28 -2.96
C ARG A 95 10.78 0.02 -3.80
N MET A 96 9.57 -0.12 -4.36
CA MET A 96 9.24 -1.19 -5.31
C MET A 96 9.66 -0.89 -6.74
N GLY A 97 10.18 0.32 -7.03
CA GLY A 97 10.44 0.75 -8.40
C GLY A 97 9.18 0.70 -9.26
N ALA A 98 8.01 0.97 -8.65
CA ALA A 98 6.72 0.66 -9.24
C ALA A 98 6.40 1.45 -10.50
N ASP A 99 7.01 2.64 -10.69
CA ASP A 99 6.95 3.37 -11.97
C ASP A 99 7.52 2.55 -13.14
N GLY A 100 8.41 1.59 -12.87
CA GLY A 100 8.99 0.68 -13.86
C GLY A 100 8.22 -0.64 -14.06
N ILE A 101 7.15 -0.88 -13.33
CA ILE A 101 6.32 -2.09 -13.47
C ILE A 101 5.26 -1.86 -14.55
N HIS A 102 5.13 -2.78 -15.50
CA HIS A 102 4.19 -2.65 -16.62
C HIS A 102 2.74 -2.90 -16.18
N SER A 103 2.51 -3.89 -15.31
CA SER A 103 1.18 -4.27 -14.83
C SER A 103 0.78 -3.47 -13.58
N GLN A 104 -0.34 -2.74 -13.67
CA GLN A 104 -0.90 -2.02 -12.52
C GLN A 104 -1.28 -2.98 -11.38
N GLY A 105 -1.87 -4.14 -11.69
CA GLY A 105 -2.25 -5.13 -10.68
C GLY A 105 -1.04 -5.66 -9.89
N ILE A 106 0.09 -5.90 -10.58
CA ILE A 106 1.34 -6.33 -9.93
C ILE A 106 1.90 -5.20 -9.05
N ALA A 107 1.92 -3.97 -9.55
CA ALA A 107 2.36 -2.82 -8.74
C ALA A 107 1.50 -2.68 -7.48
N ASN A 108 0.17 -2.74 -7.64
CA ASN A 108 -0.78 -2.61 -6.54
C ASN A 108 -0.55 -3.67 -5.45
N ILE A 109 -0.51 -4.96 -5.81
CA ILE A 109 -0.36 -6.04 -4.82
C ILE A 109 1.00 -6.00 -4.12
N CYS A 110 2.08 -5.64 -4.82
CA CYS A 110 3.41 -5.52 -4.25
C CYS A 110 3.52 -4.34 -3.27
N VAL A 111 3.07 -3.15 -3.69
CA VAL A 111 3.16 -1.93 -2.87
C VAL A 111 2.24 -2.03 -1.65
N ASP A 112 1.02 -2.55 -1.82
CA ASP A 112 0.11 -2.78 -0.69
C ASP A 112 0.67 -3.82 0.31
N TRP A 113 1.38 -4.84 -0.16
CA TRP A 113 2.03 -5.79 0.75
C TRP A 113 3.13 -5.13 1.58
N LEU A 114 3.94 -4.25 0.96
CA LEU A 114 4.95 -3.47 1.69
C LEU A 114 4.33 -2.54 2.73
N TRP A 115 3.25 -1.85 2.35
CA TRP A 115 2.52 -0.95 3.26
C TRP A 115 1.97 -1.71 4.47
N ALA A 116 1.27 -2.81 4.24
CA ALA A 116 0.59 -3.56 5.28
C ALA A 116 1.53 -4.41 6.16
N SER A 117 2.71 -4.80 5.65
CA SER A 117 3.56 -5.79 6.34
C SER A 117 5.04 -5.38 6.42
N GLY A 118 5.35 -4.16 5.99
CA GLY A 118 6.67 -3.57 6.10
C GLY A 118 7.67 -3.96 5.00
N PRO A 119 8.84 -3.32 5.00
CA PRO A 119 9.81 -3.38 3.90
C PRO A 119 10.47 -4.76 3.70
N GLY A 120 10.39 -5.65 4.68
CA GLY A 120 10.88 -7.02 4.55
C GLY A 120 10.19 -7.84 3.46
N MET A 121 9.00 -7.40 3.03
CA MET A 121 8.23 -8.07 1.96
C MET A 121 8.92 -7.99 0.61
N THR A 122 9.74 -7.00 0.35
CA THR A 122 10.58 -6.94 -0.87
C THR A 122 11.39 -8.23 -1.07
N LYS A 123 12.03 -8.75 -0.01
CA LYS A 123 12.78 -10.02 -0.09
C LYS A 123 11.89 -11.23 -0.39
N ARG A 124 10.65 -11.23 0.10
CA ARG A 124 9.70 -12.31 -0.23
C ARG A 124 9.30 -12.27 -1.69
N ILE A 125 8.97 -11.08 -2.20
CA ILE A 125 8.65 -10.86 -3.62
C ILE A 125 9.81 -11.31 -4.50
N GLN A 126 11.05 -10.95 -4.16
CA GLN A 126 12.25 -11.38 -4.90
C GLN A 126 12.41 -12.91 -4.92
N ARG A 127 12.13 -13.61 -3.80
CA ARG A 127 12.15 -15.09 -3.78
C ARG A 127 11.09 -15.70 -4.69
N ILE A 128 9.88 -15.12 -4.74
CA ILE A 128 8.81 -15.56 -5.65
C ILE A 128 9.23 -15.42 -7.12
N LEU A 129 9.99 -14.37 -7.43
CA LEU A 129 10.53 -14.10 -8.76
C LEU A 129 11.74 -14.97 -9.12
N GLY A 130 12.35 -15.67 -8.15
CA GLY A 130 13.58 -16.44 -8.36
C GLY A 130 14.83 -15.58 -8.54
N VAL A 131 14.82 -14.32 -8.07
CA VAL A 131 15.98 -13.42 -8.10
C VAL A 131 16.63 -13.27 -6.73
N LYS A 132 17.83 -12.66 -6.68
CA LYS A 132 18.53 -12.40 -5.42
C LYS A 132 17.64 -11.61 -4.46
N ALA A 133 17.41 -12.17 -3.27
CA ALA A 133 16.54 -11.59 -2.25
C ALA A 133 17.31 -10.65 -1.30
N ASP A 134 17.87 -9.56 -1.83
CA ASP A 134 18.64 -8.55 -1.08
C ASP A 134 17.76 -7.44 -0.48
N GLY A 135 16.51 -7.31 -0.92
CA GLY A 135 15.57 -6.28 -0.48
C GLY A 135 15.70 -4.96 -1.24
N ILE A 136 16.45 -4.96 -2.34
CA ILE A 136 16.66 -3.80 -3.22
C ILE A 136 16.04 -4.12 -4.59
N VAL A 137 15.02 -3.36 -4.98
CA VAL A 137 14.42 -3.49 -6.32
C VAL A 137 15.26 -2.69 -7.32
N GLY A 138 16.15 -3.41 -8.00
CA GLY A 138 16.98 -2.87 -9.07
C GLY A 138 16.54 -3.41 -10.44
N PRO A 139 17.33 -3.11 -11.52
CA PRO A 139 16.99 -3.51 -12.89
C PRO A 139 16.70 -4.99 -13.07
N LYS A 140 17.44 -5.88 -12.38
CA LYS A 140 17.22 -7.34 -12.45
C LYS A 140 15.88 -7.75 -11.87
N THR A 141 15.46 -7.14 -10.75
CA THR A 141 14.16 -7.43 -10.14
C THR A 141 13.03 -6.91 -11.03
N LEU A 142 13.15 -5.69 -11.56
CA LEU A 142 12.15 -5.11 -12.47
C LEU A 142 12.05 -5.92 -13.77
N ALA A 143 13.17 -6.33 -14.35
CA ALA A 143 13.17 -7.18 -15.53
C ALA A 143 12.43 -8.50 -15.28
N ALA A 144 12.65 -9.15 -14.13
CA ALA A 144 11.96 -10.39 -13.75
C ALA A 144 10.45 -10.18 -13.52
N ILE A 145 10.05 -9.06 -12.92
CA ILE A 145 8.63 -8.69 -12.77
C ILE A 145 7.97 -8.54 -14.14
N ASN A 146 8.60 -7.78 -15.03
CA ASN A 146 8.02 -7.42 -16.34
C ASN A 146 8.09 -8.54 -17.37
N ALA A 147 8.97 -9.54 -17.19
CA ALA A 147 9.06 -10.73 -18.05
C ALA A 147 8.07 -11.82 -17.67
N ALA A 148 7.54 -11.81 -16.46
CA ALA A 148 6.57 -12.79 -16.00
C ALA A 148 5.18 -12.53 -16.61
N ASP A 149 4.42 -13.60 -16.86
CA ASP A 149 2.98 -13.44 -17.14
C ASP A 149 2.31 -12.75 -15.94
N PRO A 150 1.63 -11.62 -16.13
CA PRO A 150 1.09 -10.84 -15.03
C PRO A 150 0.00 -11.56 -14.24
N THR A 151 -0.78 -12.44 -14.86
CA THR A 151 -1.84 -13.19 -14.20
C THR A 151 -1.25 -14.32 -13.33
N ASP A 152 -0.25 -15.04 -13.86
CA ASP A 152 0.48 -16.05 -13.09
C ASP A 152 1.22 -15.41 -11.91
N LEU A 153 1.97 -14.34 -12.16
CA LEU A 153 2.71 -13.65 -11.11
C LEU A 153 1.77 -13.10 -10.03
N PHE A 154 0.64 -12.51 -10.41
CA PHE A 154 -0.36 -12.04 -9.46
C PHE A 154 -0.86 -13.17 -8.57
N THR A 155 -1.20 -14.32 -9.16
CA THR A 155 -1.67 -15.50 -8.43
C THR A 155 -0.62 -16.00 -7.45
N ARG A 156 0.64 -16.07 -7.85
CA ARG A 156 1.76 -16.47 -6.97
C ARG A 156 1.97 -15.50 -5.81
N LEU A 157 1.92 -14.21 -6.07
CA LEU A 157 2.02 -13.15 -5.05
C LEU A 157 0.84 -13.20 -4.07
N TYR A 158 -0.37 -13.37 -4.58
CA TYR A 158 -1.58 -13.51 -3.78
C TYR A 158 -1.48 -14.73 -2.84
N ASN A 159 -1.18 -15.91 -3.37
CA ASN A 159 -1.07 -17.14 -2.59
C ASN A 159 0.04 -17.07 -1.53
N ALA A 160 1.18 -16.47 -1.88
CA ALA A 160 2.28 -16.27 -0.94
C ALA A 160 1.90 -15.30 0.20
N ARG A 161 1.09 -14.26 -0.11
CA ARG A 161 0.58 -13.33 0.89
C ARG A 161 -0.45 -13.97 1.82
N VAL A 162 -1.36 -14.80 1.29
CA VAL A 162 -2.28 -15.60 2.11
C VAL A 162 -1.52 -16.52 3.06
N SER A 163 -0.49 -17.21 2.55
CA SER A 163 0.35 -18.08 3.38
C SER A 163 1.08 -17.30 4.47
N TYR A 164 1.60 -16.11 4.14
CA TYR A 164 2.22 -15.21 5.12
C TYR A 164 1.23 -14.80 6.22
N TYR A 165 0.02 -14.39 5.85
CA TYR A 165 -1.02 -14.00 6.80
C TYR A 165 -1.38 -15.13 7.76
N LYS A 166 -1.56 -16.37 7.24
CA LYS A 166 -1.86 -17.55 8.08
C LYS A 166 -0.75 -17.86 9.08
N GLY A 167 0.50 -17.49 8.80
CA GLY A 167 1.63 -17.61 9.74
C GLY A 167 1.74 -16.49 10.78
N CYS A 168 0.95 -15.42 10.67
CA CYS A 168 0.98 -14.32 11.63
C CYS A 168 0.21 -14.66 12.92
N LYS A 169 0.78 -14.33 14.08
CA LYS A 169 0.12 -14.55 15.40
C LYS A 169 -1.27 -13.92 15.50
N ALA A 170 -1.47 -12.78 14.83
CA ALA A 170 -2.73 -12.03 14.85
C ALA A 170 -3.77 -12.51 13.81
N TRP A 171 -3.49 -13.58 13.06
CA TRP A 171 -4.41 -14.14 12.05
C TRP A 171 -5.80 -14.41 12.58
N TRP A 172 -5.90 -15.04 13.77
CA TRP A 172 -7.18 -15.37 14.38
C TRP A 172 -8.09 -14.15 14.61
N LYS A 173 -7.49 -12.98 14.85
CA LYS A 173 -8.22 -11.72 15.14
C LYS A 173 -8.54 -10.93 13.87
N TYR A 174 -7.60 -10.84 12.92
CA TYR A 174 -7.67 -9.89 11.82
C TYR A 174 -7.85 -10.53 10.43
N SER A 175 -7.93 -11.86 10.34
CA SER A 175 -8.00 -12.59 9.07
C SER A 175 -9.05 -12.07 8.10
N LYS A 176 -10.26 -11.81 8.57
CA LYS A 176 -11.37 -11.30 7.73
C LYS A 176 -11.05 -9.93 7.10
N GLY A 177 -10.45 -9.03 7.86
CA GLY A 177 -10.07 -7.70 7.38
C GLY A 177 -8.90 -7.78 6.38
N TRP A 178 -7.87 -8.58 6.72
CA TRP A 178 -6.71 -8.75 5.84
C TRP A 178 -7.08 -9.42 4.52
N MET A 179 -7.96 -10.43 4.54
CA MET A 179 -8.43 -11.07 3.32
C MET A 179 -9.29 -10.12 2.48
N ARG A 180 -10.24 -9.38 3.07
CA ARG A 180 -11.03 -8.39 2.34
C ARG A 180 -10.16 -7.36 1.61
N ARG A 181 -9.10 -6.87 2.29
CA ARG A 181 -8.14 -5.94 1.68
C ARG A 181 -7.40 -6.57 0.51
N LEU A 182 -6.89 -7.79 0.68
CA LEU A 182 -6.16 -8.50 -0.38
C LEU A 182 -7.07 -8.87 -1.54
N ASP A 183 -8.26 -9.40 -1.26
CA ASP A 183 -9.24 -9.83 -2.25
C ASP A 183 -9.78 -8.67 -3.10
N ALA A 184 -9.71 -7.45 -2.57
CA ALA A 184 -10.11 -6.25 -3.30
C ALA A 184 -9.20 -5.98 -4.51
N ILE A 185 -7.91 -6.29 -4.45
CA ILE A 185 -6.94 -6.01 -5.52
C ILE A 185 -7.12 -7.02 -6.65
N LYS A 186 -7.18 -6.55 -7.91
CA LYS A 186 -7.37 -7.40 -9.09
C LYS A 186 -6.15 -7.37 -10.02
N PRO A 187 -5.92 -8.46 -10.81
CA PRO A 187 -4.80 -8.55 -11.74
C PRO A 187 -4.78 -7.45 -12.79
N ASP A 188 -5.93 -6.95 -13.20
CA ASP A 188 -6.09 -5.88 -14.18
C ASP A 188 -5.85 -4.46 -13.62
N GLY A 189 -5.53 -4.36 -12.33
CA GLY A 189 -5.31 -3.08 -11.64
C GLY A 189 -6.56 -2.43 -11.08
N SER A 190 -7.75 -2.96 -11.36
CA SER A 190 -8.99 -2.52 -10.72
C SER A 190 -9.09 -3.03 -9.28
N PHE A 191 -10.10 -2.54 -8.55
CA PHE A 191 -10.46 -3.05 -7.23
C PHE A 191 -11.90 -3.55 -7.23
N THR A 192 -12.19 -4.56 -6.41
CA THR A 192 -13.58 -4.97 -6.13
C THR A 192 -13.80 -4.88 -4.63
N ILE A 193 -14.65 -3.96 -4.21
CA ILE A 193 -14.96 -3.67 -2.82
C ILE A 193 -16.46 -3.86 -2.62
N TYR A 194 -16.86 -4.75 -1.72
CA TYR A 194 -18.26 -5.14 -1.48
C TYR A 194 -19.04 -5.55 -2.75
N GLY A 195 -18.34 -6.16 -3.72
CA GLY A 195 -18.96 -6.55 -5.02
C GLY A 195 -18.93 -5.46 -6.09
N GLU A 196 -18.60 -4.23 -5.76
CA GLU A 196 -18.50 -3.12 -6.71
C GLU A 196 -17.09 -3.04 -7.31
N ARG A 197 -17.02 -2.94 -8.64
CA ARG A 197 -15.76 -2.78 -9.37
C ARG A 197 -15.40 -1.31 -9.46
N ILE A 198 -14.25 -0.98 -8.89
CA ILE A 198 -13.66 0.36 -8.91
C ILE A 198 -12.51 0.39 -9.90
N VAL A 199 -12.62 1.20 -10.93
CA VAL A 199 -11.53 1.51 -11.87
C VAL A 199 -11.07 2.94 -11.57
N PRO A 200 -9.93 3.12 -10.91
CA PRO A 200 -9.43 4.46 -10.61
C PRO A 200 -9.21 5.25 -11.90
N ARG A 201 -9.58 6.53 -11.89
CA ARG A 201 -9.35 7.40 -13.05
C ARG A 201 -7.89 7.82 -13.10
N THR A 202 -7.30 7.77 -14.27
CA THR A 202 -6.07 8.51 -14.60
C THR A 202 -6.41 10.00 -14.59
N GLN A 203 -5.85 10.77 -13.68
CA GLN A 203 -5.90 12.25 -13.71
C GLN A 203 -4.50 12.75 -13.99
#